data_0f8c949335709841daded72844cfdf24
#
_entry.id   0f8c949335709841daded72844cfdf24
#
_cell.length_a   1.000
_cell.length_b   1.000
_cell.length_c   1.000
_cell.angle_alpha   90.00
_cell.angle_beta   90.00
_cell.angle_gamma   90.00
#
_symmetry.space_group_name_H-M   'P 1'
#
loop_
_entity.id
_entity.type
_entity.pdbx_description
1 polymer ?
#
loop_
_entity_poly.entity_id
_entity_poly.type
_entity_poly.pdbx_seq_one_letter_code
_entity_poly.pdbx_strand_id
1 'polypeptide(L)'
;MIITEQEILELQKFISQLNSKNGKVIVEGKKDRIALKKLGYTGEILEFHKFGGIINFTDSIAKYENIILLFDWDKKGRYLTRKVINLLQRRTNVDTSYKRKLREITKGKIIFVEQLMCYESHLV
;
A
#
# COMPACT_ATOMS: atom_id res chain seq x y z
N MET A 1 -4.17 -3.31 21.13
CA MET A 1 -2.91 -3.39 20.34
C MET A 1 -1.85 -2.56 21.03
N ILE A 2 -0.70 -3.13 21.30
CA ILE A 2 0.43 -2.43 21.88
C ILE A 2 1.31 -1.86 20.75
N ILE A 3 1.51 -0.56 20.76
CA ILE A 3 2.31 0.14 19.78
C ILE A 3 3.58 0.65 20.47
N THR A 4 4.74 0.24 19.98
CA THR A 4 6.02 0.62 20.57
C THR A 4 6.58 1.91 19.94
N GLU A 5 7.46 2.59 20.63
CA GLU A 5 8.16 3.77 20.09
C GLU A 5 8.95 3.41 18.84
N GLN A 6 9.54 2.22 18.81
CA GLN A 6 10.29 1.75 17.65
C GLN A 6 9.40 1.62 16.43
N GLU A 7 8.20 1.08 16.58
CA GLU A 7 7.23 0.99 15.49
C GLU A 7 6.87 2.37 14.94
N ILE A 8 6.67 3.34 15.84
CA ILE A 8 6.32 4.72 15.45
C ILE A 8 7.45 5.32 14.62
N LEU A 9 8.69 5.21 15.09
CA LEU A 9 9.86 5.73 14.37
C LEU A 9 10.04 5.08 13.01
N GLU A 10 9.91 3.76 12.94
CA GLU A 10 10.03 3.03 11.69
C GLU A 10 8.91 3.39 10.72
N LEU A 11 7.70 3.59 11.23
CA LEU A 11 6.56 3.99 10.39
C LEU A 11 6.74 5.41 9.83
N GLN A 12 7.27 6.32 10.64
CA GLN A 12 7.60 7.67 10.18
C GLN A 12 8.62 7.63 9.05
N LYS A 13 9.67 6.81 9.19
CA LYS A 13 10.67 6.62 8.15
C LYS A 13 10.06 5.99 6.90
N PHE A 14 9.16 5.03 7.08
CA PHE A 14 8.46 4.38 5.99
C PHE A 14 7.66 5.40 5.16
N ILE A 15 6.88 6.25 5.81
CA ILE A 15 6.09 7.28 5.12
C ILE A 15 7.01 8.27 4.39
N SER A 16 8.10 8.68 5.02
CA SER A 16 9.08 9.57 4.40
C SER A 16 9.69 8.95 3.15
N GLN A 17 10.07 7.69 3.21
CA GLN A 17 10.62 6.96 2.06
C GLN A 17 9.59 6.82 0.95
N LEU A 18 8.35 6.50 1.32
CA LEU A 18 7.25 6.37 0.35
C LEU A 18 6.99 7.70 -0.36
N ASN A 19 7.03 8.82 0.38
CA ASN A 19 6.86 10.16 -0.18
C ASN A 19 7.96 10.51 -1.18
N SER A 20 9.17 10.01 -0.98
CA SER A 20 10.30 10.27 -1.88
C SER A 20 10.36 9.34 -3.08
N LYS A 21 9.57 8.26 -3.07
CA LYS A 21 9.60 7.25 -4.13
C LYS A 21 8.79 7.71 -5.34
N ASN A 22 9.35 7.53 -6.52
CA ASN A 22 8.65 7.78 -7.76
C ASN A 22 7.83 6.54 -8.16
N GLY A 23 6.50 6.67 -8.11
CA GLY A 23 5.61 5.57 -8.45
C GLY A 23 4.18 5.84 -8.00
N LYS A 24 3.23 5.08 -8.54
CA LYS A 24 1.83 5.19 -8.16
C LYS A 24 1.52 4.17 -7.07
N VAL A 25 1.05 4.65 -5.93
CA VAL A 25 0.62 3.78 -4.83
C VAL A 25 -0.79 3.29 -5.12
N ILE A 26 -1.00 1.98 -4.98
CA ILE A 26 -2.29 1.34 -5.25
C ILE A 26 -2.76 0.60 -4.01
N VAL A 27 -3.99 0.88 -3.60
CA VAL A 27 -4.66 0.21 -2.48
C VAL A 27 -5.97 -0.41 -2.95
N GLU A 28 -6.64 -1.20 -2.11
CA GLU A 28 -7.90 -1.84 -2.51
C GLU A 28 -9.06 -0.85 -2.52
N GLY A 29 -9.17 0.03 -1.51
CA GLY A 29 -10.32 0.89 -1.37
C GLY A 29 -10.08 2.23 -0.70
N LYS A 30 -11.18 2.96 -0.51
CA LYS A 30 -11.19 4.33 0.01
C LYS A 30 -10.62 4.44 1.43
N LYS A 31 -10.97 3.50 2.31
CA LYS A 31 -10.50 3.55 3.70
C LYS A 31 -8.99 3.41 3.81
N ASP A 32 -8.41 2.59 2.93
CA ASP A 32 -6.96 2.41 2.85
C ASP A 32 -6.27 3.69 2.41
N ARG A 33 -6.83 4.34 1.39
CA ARG A 33 -6.33 5.63 0.91
C ARG A 33 -6.36 6.68 2.01
N ILE A 34 -7.48 6.78 2.71
CA ILE A 34 -7.65 7.73 3.81
C ILE A 34 -6.60 7.47 4.89
N ALA A 35 -6.38 6.21 5.26
CA ALA A 35 -5.41 5.84 6.28
C ALA A 35 -4.00 6.30 5.91
N LEU A 36 -3.55 6.03 4.68
CA LEU A 36 -2.23 6.46 4.24
C LEU A 36 -2.08 7.98 4.22
N LYS A 37 -3.11 8.69 3.77
CA LYS A 37 -3.10 10.16 3.77
C LYS A 37 -2.99 10.71 5.18
N LYS A 38 -3.73 10.13 6.12
CA LYS A 38 -3.70 10.55 7.52
C LYS A 38 -2.35 10.31 8.19
N LEU A 39 -1.60 9.31 7.74
CA LEU A 39 -0.25 9.05 8.24
C LEU A 39 0.80 9.96 7.60
N GLY A 40 0.44 10.80 6.66
CA GLY A 40 1.36 11.76 6.06
C GLY A 40 1.80 11.47 4.65
N TYR A 41 1.24 10.44 3.99
CA TYR A 41 1.56 10.22 2.59
C TYR A 41 0.91 11.32 1.73
N THR A 42 1.71 12.01 0.92
CA THR A 42 1.25 13.14 0.11
C THR A 42 1.09 12.83 -1.37
N GLY A 43 1.52 11.65 -1.81
CA GLY A 43 1.47 11.27 -3.21
C GLY A 43 0.08 10.84 -3.67
N GLU A 44 -0.03 10.54 -4.96
CA GLU A 44 -1.28 10.04 -5.54
C GLU A 44 -1.49 8.57 -5.18
N ILE A 45 -2.72 8.24 -4.79
CA ILE A 45 -3.13 6.87 -4.48
C ILE A 45 -4.29 6.48 -5.39
N LEU A 46 -4.16 5.32 -6.04
CA LEU A 46 -5.22 4.76 -6.86
C LEU A 46 -5.93 3.64 -6.10
N GLU A 47 -7.25 3.58 -6.24
CA GLU A 47 -8.09 2.59 -5.55
C GLU A 47 -8.54 1.53 -6.54
N PHE A 48 -8.15 0.29 -6.29
CA PHE A 48 -8.46 -0.85 -7.17
C PHE A 48 -9.95 -0.95 -7.49
N HIS A 49 -10.82 -0.80 -6.48
CA HIS A 49 -12.25 -0.99 -6.67
C HIS A 49 -12.91 -0.03 -7.65
N LYS A 50 -12.23 1.05 -8.03
CA LYS A 50 -12.78 2.04 -8.98
C LYS A 50 -12.59 1.66 -10.44
N PHE A 51 -11.86 0.59 -10.73
CA PHE A 51 -11.47 0.25 -12.10
C PHE A 51 -12.38 -0.77 -12.80
N GLY A 52 -13.38 -1.31 -12.11
CA GLY A 52 -14.30 -2.25 -12.72
C GLY A 52 -13.72 -3.62 -13.04
N GLY A 53 -12.90 -4.15 -12.13
CA GLY A 53 -12.33 -5.49 -12.23
C GLY A 53 -10.85 -5.52 -12.55
N ILE A 54 -10.26 -6.71 -12.42
CA ILE A 54 -8.79 -6.87 -12.47
C ILE A 54 -8.21 -6.60 -13.86
N ILE A 55 -8.91 -6.98 -14.92
CA ILE A 55 -8.41 -6.76 -16.28
C ILE A 55 -8.41 -5.27 -16.63
N ASN A 56 -9.54 -4.59 -16.37
CA ASN A 56 -9.62 -3.14 -16.59
C ASN A 56 -8.59 -2.40 -15.75
N PHE A 57 -8.39 -2.85 -14.51
CA PHE A 57 -7.41 -2.26 -13.61
C PHE A 57 -6.00 -2.39 -14.18
N THR A 58 -5.55 -3.60 -14.52
CA THR A 58 -4.19 -3.82 -15.01
C THR A 58 -3.95 -3.12 -16.33
N ASP A 59 -4.92 -3.11 -17.22
CA ASP A 59 -4.80 -2.39 -18.49
C ASP A 59 -4.66 -0.88 -18.27
N SER A 60 -5.39 -0.34 -17.29
CA SER A 60 -5.36 1.10 -16.99
C SER A 60 -4.04 1.54 -16.36
N ILE A 61 -3.46 0.72 -15.48
CA ILE A 61 -2.23 1.10 -14.77
C ILE A 61 -0.94 0.71 -15.49
N ALA A 62 -1.02 -0.08 -16.54
CA ALA A 62 0.15 -0.53 -17.29
C ALA A 62 0.93 0.61 -17.93
N LYS A 63 0.33 1.78 -18.07
CA LYS A 63 0.98 2.98 -18.61
C LYS A 63 1.99 3.61 -17.64
N TYR A 64 1.89 3.30 -16.34
CA TYR A 64 2.82 3.84 -15.36
C TYR A 64 4.09 3.00 -15.33
N GLU A 65 5.23 3.67 -15.20
CA GLU A 65 6.52 2.99 -15.18
C GLU A 65 6.73 2.18 -13.90
N ASN A 66 6.32 2.74 -12.76
CA ASN A 66 6.48 2.12 -11.44
C ASN A 66 5.18 2.15 -10.66
N ILE A 67 4.82 1.00 -10.10
CA ILE A 67 3.62 0.82 -9.28
C ILE A 67 4.05 0.26 -7.94
N ILE A 68 3.56 0.89 -6.86
CA ILE A 68 3.78 0.43 -5.49
C ILE A 68 2.48 -0.18 -5.02
N LEU A 69 2.47 -1.51 -4.87
CA LEU A 69 1.24 -2.26 -4.58
C LEU A 69 1.10 -2.48 -3.07
N LEU A 70 0.06 -1.90 -2.48
CA LEU A 70 -0.23 -1.99 -1.05
C LEU A 70 -1.63 -2.58 -0.81
N PHE A 71 -1.88 -3.76 -1.35
CA PHE A 71 -3.10 -4.51 -1.05
C PHE A 71 -2.99 -5.13 0.35
N ASP A 72 -4.14 -5.47 0.92
CA ASP A 72 -4.22 -6.04 2.26
C ASP A 72 -3.51 -7.40 2.37
N TRP A 73 -3.26 -7.83 3.61
CA TRP A 73 -2.58 -9.10 3.90
C TRP A 73 -3.55 -10.25 4.14
N ASP A 74 -4.84 -10.04 3.94
CA ASP A 74 -5.83 -11.10 4.02
C ASP A 74 -5.77 -11.99 2.76
N LYS A 75 -6.59 -13.03 2.73
CA LYS A 75 -6.60 -14.00 1.63
C LYS A 75 -6.90 -13.32 0.29
N LYS A 76 -7.88 -12.42 0.27
CA LYS A 76 -8.25 -11.66 -0.93
C LYS A 76 -7.11 -10.77 -1.41
N GLY A 77 -6.50 -10.02 -0.50
CA GLY A 77 -5.40 -9.11 -0.85
C GLY A 77 -4.19 -9.84 -1.39
N ARG A 78 -3.85 -10.99 -0.80
CA ARG A 78 -2.76 -11.83 -1.31
C ARG A 78 -3.07 -12.39 -2.69
N TYR A 79 -4.30 -12.82 -2.92
CA TYR A 79 -4.74 -13.29 -4.24
C TYR A 79 -4.61 -12.17 -5.27
N LEU A 80 -5.14 -10.98 -4.98
CA LEU A 80 -5.07 -9.83 -5.88
C LEU A 80 -3.63 -9.42 -6.18
N THR A 81 -2.77 -9.45 -5.16
CA THR A 81 -1.35 -9.13 -5.34
C THR A 81 -0.71 -10.04 -6.38
N ARG A 82 -0.89 -11.36 -6.21
CA ARG A 82 -0.32 -12.33 -7.15
C ARG A 82 -0.88 -12.16 -8.56
N LYS A 83 -2.20 -11.93 -8.66
CA LYS A 83 -2.86 -11.77 -9.94
C LYS A 83 -2.36 -10.54 -10.70
N VAL A 84 -2.20 -9.42 -9.99
CA VAL A 84 -1.69 -8.18 -10.58
C VAL A 84 -0.24 -8.35 -11.05
N ILE A 85 0.60 -8.99 -10.23
CA ILE A 85 1.97 -9.26 -10.61
C ILE A 85 2.02 -10.07 -11.91
N ASN A 86 1.23 -11.13 -11.99
CA ASN A 86 1.19 -12.00 -13.18
C ASN A 86 0.72 -11.25 -14.42
N LEU A 87 -0.33 -10.43 -14.29
CA LEU A 87 -0.91 -9.71 -15.44
C LEU A 87 -0.04 -8.54 -15.90
N LEU A 88 0.74 -7.93 -15.02
CA LEU A 88 1.61 -6.80 -15.35
C LEU A 88 3.05 -7.20 -15.63
N GLN A 89 3.38 -8.47 -15.52
CA GLN A 89 4.72 -8.96 -15.79
C GLN A 89 5.19 -8.48 -17.17
N ARG A 90 6.36 -7.85 -17.23
CA ARG A 90 6.96 -7.29 -18.45
C ARG A 90 6.25 -6.05 -19.02
N ARG A 91 5.17 -5.57 -18.37
CA ARG A 91 4.45 -4.37 -18.82
C ARG A 91 4.85 -3.15 -18.00
N THR A 92 5.08 -3.36 -16.70
CA THR A 92 5.50 -2.30 -15.80
C THR A 92 6.20 -2.89 -14.58
N ASN A 93 6.91 -2.07 -13.84
CA ASN A 93 7.58 -2.50 -12.61
C ASN A 93 6.58 -2.47 -11.44
N VAL A 94 6.33 -3.64 -10.83
CA VAL A 94 5.43 -3.78 -9.67
C VAL A 94 6.28 -3.97 -8.44
N ASP A 95 6.26 -2.98 -7.54
CA ASP A 95 7.04 -2.99 -6.31
C ASP A 95 6.15 -3.44 -5.15
N THR A 96 6.47 -4.58 -4.55
CA THR A 96 5.81 -5.11 -3.36
C THR A 96 6.68 -5.00 -2.11
N SER A 97 7.84 -4.37 -2.21
CA SER A 97 8.78 -4.25 -1.09
C SER A 97 8.21 -3.42 0.06
N TYR A 98 7.46 -2.38 -0.25
CA TYR A 98 6.82 -1.54 0.77
C TYR A 98 5.74 -2.30 1.53
N LYS A 99 5.02 -3.18 0.86
CA LYS A 99 4.03 -4.04 1.50
C LYS A 99 4.70 -4.95 2.54
N ARG A 100 5.80 -5.60 2.17
CA ARG A 100 6.56 -6.45 3.09
C ARG A 100 7.12 -5.64 4.26
N LYS A 101 7.71 -4.49 3.96
CA LYS A 101 8.30 -3.61 4.97
C LYS A 101 7.26 -3.17 6.00
N LEU A 102 6.07 -2.79 5.53
CA LEU A 102 4.98 -2.38 6.41
C LEU A 102 4.55 -3.50 7.35
N ARG A 103 4.49 -4.73 6.84
CA ARG A 103 4.19 -5.90 7.67
C ARG A 103 5.26 -6.12 8.74
N GLU A 104 6.52 -5.96 8.39
CA GLU A 104 7.63 -6.09 9.34
C GLU A 104 7.58 -5.01 10.42
N ILE A 105 7.36 -3.77 10.04
CA ILE A 105 7.26 -2.63 10.97
C ILE A 105 6.13 -2.87 11.98
N THR A 106 4.97 -3.29 11.52
CA THR A 106 3.80 -3.52 12.37
C THR A 106 3.80 -4.89 13.02
N LYS A 107 4.82 -5.71 12.74
CA LYS A 107 4.99 -7.06 13.31
C LYS A 107 3.78 -7.96 13.05
N GLY A 108 3.15 -7.79 11.90
CA GLY A 108 1.97 -8.56 11.52
C GLY A 108 0.71 -8.25 12.31
N LYS A 109 0.70 -7.17 13.10
CA LYS A 109 -0.46 -6.81 13.94
C LYS A 109 -1.65 -6.31 13.12
N ILE A 110 -1.41 -5.84 11.90
CA ILE A 110 -2.48 -5.40 11.01
C ILE A 110 -2.57 -6.36 9.81
N ILE A 111 -3.79 -6.55 9.34
CA ILE A 111 -4.10 -7.37 8.16
C ILE A 111 -4.64 -6.49 7.04
N PHE A 112 -5.27 -5.38 7.39
CA PHE A 112 -5.85 -4.42 6.45
C PHE A 112 -5.10 -3.11 6.54
N VAL A 113 -4.81 -2.51 5.38
CA VAL A 113 -4.10 -1.21 5.33
C VAL A 113 -4.83 -0.14 6.13
N GLU A 114 -6.18 -0.14 6.11
CA GLU A 114 -6.97 0.82 6.88
C GLU A 114 -6.68 0.79 8.38
N GLN A 115 -6.19 -0.33 8.90
CA GLN A 115 -5.85 -0.47 10.33
C GLN A 115 -4.64 0.39 10.73
N LEU A 116 -3.91 0.95 9.77
CA LEU A 116 -2.85 1.92 10.04
C LEU A 116 -3.35 3.15 10.78
N MET A 117 -4.65 3.41 10.73
CA MET A 117 -5.26 4.50 11.50
C MET A 117 -4.98 4.40 12.99
N CYS A 118 -4.70 3.19 13.51
CA CYS A 118 -4.31 2.99 14.91
C CYS A 118 -3.05 3.77 15.30
N TYR A 119 -2.21 4.08 14.33
CA TYR A 119 -0.94 4.77 14.55
C TYR A 119 -1.05 6.28 14.43
N GLU A 120 -2.16 6.81 13.93
CA GLU A 120 -2.29 8.23 13.59
C GLU A 120 -1.98 9.17 14.77
N SER A 121 -2.53 8.88 15.94
CA SER A 121 -2.34 9.74 17.11
C SER A 121 -0.90 9.76 17.62
N HIS A 122 -0.07 8.80 17.21
CA HIS A 122 1.33 8.69 17.61
C HIS A 122 2.30 9.37 16.65
N LEU A 123 1.83 9.75 15.46
CA LEU A 123 2.70 10.28 14.39
C LEU A 123 2.73 11.80 14.30
N VAL A 124 2.04 12.46 15.17
CA VAL A 124 1.94 13.93 15.19
C VAL A 124 3.12 14.55 15.93
#